data_c2d8241f70a3fa7d332cdbd21724b18c
#
_entry.id   c2d8241f70a3fa7d332cdbd21724b18c
#
_cell.length_a   1.000
_cell.length_b   1.000
_cell.length_c   1.000
_cell.angle_alpha   90.00
_cell.angle_beta   90.00
_cell.angle_gamma   90.00
#
_symmetry.space_group_name_H-M   'P 1'
#
loop_
_entity.id
_entity.type
_entity.pdbx_description
1 polymer ?
#
loop_
_entity_poly.entity_id
_entity_poly.type
_entity_poly.pdbx_seq_one_letter_code
_entity_poly.pdbx_strand_id
1 'polypeptide(L)'
;MYRIYYAERDTTLYEQYPSQNTGIDQILELTKIASGSKLNGIIQSRTFNSRFLIDFGSQITAISSSVVSGEIPEISTHPDSSSVYLNLRAADANDILQTYELKAYPISQSWENGNGNYSDDPIVKNGASWFFRSSDQVNAWDIANAKANLLGDSNPGQAEPLGGGTWMTGSGYEASQSFQNESPDIYMNVTDIVSKWVTKDITNNGFIVMRTYEDEGSGNIQGSIKFFGRESHTIFVPRLEVAFDDAPGTPPAAYSALKEINSDTYVPYIKNIKSEYRTSEIAKFRIGVRPEF
;
A
#
# COMPACT_ATOMS: atom_id res chain seq x y z
N MET A 1 20.57 2.01 0.63
CA MET A 1 20.20 1.14 1.79
C MET A 1 18.68 1.05 1.91
N TYR A 2 18.16 0.00 2.60
CA TYR A 2 16.74 -0.15 2.86
C TYR A 2 16.52 -0.42 4.33
N ARG A 3 15.49 0.21 4.91
CA ARG A 3 14.91 -0.18 6.21
C ARG A 3 13.47 -0.61 6.02
N ILE A 4 13.07 -1.65 6.73
CA ILE A 4 11.75 -2.28 6.59
C ILE A 4 10.99 -2.08 7.90
N TYR A 5 9.72 -1.66 7.78
CA TYR A 5 8.79 -1.46 8.88
C TYR A 5 7.50 -2.19 8.56
N TYR A 6 7.09 -3.10 9.43
CA TYR A 6 5.92 -3.94 9.23
C TYR A 6 4.64 -3.29 9.73
N ALA A 7 3.52 -3.61 9.08
CA ALA A 7 2.21 -3.18 9.54
C ALA A 7 1.90 -3.71 10.94
N GLU A 8 1.23 -2.89 11.75
CA GLU A 8 0.81 -3.24 13.11
C GLU A 8 -0.63 -3.75 13.13
N ARG A 9 -1.45 -3.29 12.21
CA ARG A 9 -2.85 -3.72 12.03
C ARG A 9 -3.31 -3.51 10.61
N ASP A 10 -4.26 -4.35 10.20
CA ASP A 10 -4.92 -4.24 8.91
C ASP A 10 -6.31 -4.88 8.95
N THR A 11 -7.17 -4.51 8.02
CA THR A 11 -8.53 -5.08 7.88
C THR A 11 -9.09 -4.77 6.51
N THR A 12 -9.93 -5.64 5.99
CA THR A 12 -10.71 -5.39 4.77
C THR A 12 -12.10 -4.87 5.11
N LEU A 13 -12.55 -3.88 4.38
CA LEU A 13 -13.90 -3.32 4.45
C LEU A 13 -14.71 -3.86 3.27
N TYR A 14 -15.75 -4.66 3.54
CA TYR A 14 -16.60 -5.25 2.51
C TYR A 14 -17.95 -4.52 2.42
N GLU A 15 -18.25 -3.92 1.28
CA GLU A 15 -19.54 -3.28 1.02
C GLU A 15 -20.69 -4.30 1.09
N GLN A 16 -20.43 -5.53 0.67
CA GLN A 16 -21.42 -6.63 0.71
C GLN A 16 -21.79 -7.04 2.14
N TYR A 17 -20.86 -6.90 3.09
CA TYR A 17 -21.03 -7.24 4.51
C TYR A 17 -20.70 -6.05 5.40
N PRO A 18 -21.53 -4.98 5.35
CA PRO A 18 -21.13 -3.66 5.80
C PRO A 18 -20.91 -3.50 7.30
N SER A 19 -21.34 -4.45 8.10
CA SER A 19 -21.11 -4.48 9.55
C SER A 19 -20.11 -5.54 10.01
N GLN A 20 -19.56 -6.33 9.08
CA GLN A 20 -18.60 -7.37 9.39
C GLN A 20 -17.21 -6.80 9.55
N ASN A 21 -16.54 -7.16 10.64
CA ASN A 21 -15.13 -6.91 10.85
C ASN A 21 -14.28 -8.09 10.36
N THR A 22 -13.08 -7.80 9.86
CA THR A 22 -12.12 -8.80 9.36
C THR A 22 -10.69 -8.49 9.85
N GLY A 23 -10.57 -7.95 11.07
CA GLY A 23 -9.29 -7.44 11.60
C GLY A 23 -8.24 -8.50 11.94
N ILE A 24 -8.59 -9.78 11.96
CA ILE A 24 -7.64 -10.90 12.11
C ILE A 24 -7.60 -11.81 10.89
N ASP A 25 -8.16 -11.37 9.79
CA ASP A 25 -8.08 -12.14 8.54
C ASP A 25 -6.65 -12.18 8.02
N GLN A 26 -6.28 -13.30 7.43
CA GLN A 26 -4.95 -13.50 6.85
C GLN A 26 -4.77 -12.82 5.49
N ILE A 27 -5.87 -12.40 4.88
CA ILE A 27 -5.94 -11.88 3.52
C ILE A 27 -6.61 -10.52 3.51
N LEU A 28 -5.96 -9.57 2.85
CA LEU A 28 -6.54 -8.29 2.46
C LEU A 28 -7.06 -8.40 1.04
N GLU A 29 -8.27 -7.93 0.79
CA GLU A 29 -8.92 -8.17 -0.49
C GLU A 29 -9.45 -6.89 -1.15
N LEU A 30 -9.14 -6.70 -2.42
CA LEU A 30 -9.74 -5.71 -3.31
C LEU A 30 -10.64 -6.42 -4.32
N THR A 31 -11.95 -6.36 -4.10
CA THR A 31 -12.93 -6.95 -5.00
C THR A 31 -13.81 -5.91 -5.65
N LYS A 32 -14.23 -6.20 -6.84
CA LYS A 32 -15.44 -5.63 -7.43
C LYS A 32 -16.22 -6.74 -8.12
N ILE A 33 -17.17 -7.29 -7.38
CA ILE A 33 -17.94 -8.45 -7.77
C ILE A 33 -19.42 -8.09 -7.91
N ALA A 34 -20.12 -8.82 -8.77
CA ALA A 34 -21.58 -8.72 -8.88
C ALA A 34 -22.24 -9.76 -7.97
N SER A 35 -23.22 -9.32 -7.19
CA SER A 35 -24.13 -10.22 -6.51
C SER A 35 -25.55 -10.00 -7.04
N GLY A 36 -26.18 -11.08 -7.47
CA GLY A 36 -27.57 -11.04 -7.94
C GLY A 36 -28.52 -11.38 -6.80
N SER A 37 -29.44 -10.48 -6.46
CA SER A 37 -30.59 -10.82 -5.64
C SER A 37 -31.86 -10.86 -6.50
N LYS A 38 -32.74 -11.83 -6.25
CA LYS A 38 -34.09 -11.83 -6.86
C LYS A 38 -35.04 -11.04 -5.98
N LEU A 39 -35.43 -9.86 -6.44
CA LEU A 39 -36.52 -9.12 -5.84
C LEU A 39 -37.73 -9.18 -6.80
N ASN A 40 -38.87 -9.69 -6.34
CA ASN A 40 -40.10 -9.81 -7.14
C ASN A 40 -39.92 -10.52 -8.49
N GLY A 41 -39.03 -11.52 -8.55
CA GLY A 41 -38.75 -12.29 -9.77
C GLY A 41 -37.79 -11.63 -10.76
N ILE A 42 -37.36 -10.40 -10.49
CA ILE A 42 -36.39 -9.68 -11.29
C ILE A 42 -35.00 -9.86 -10.64
N ILE A 43 -34.02 -10.30 -11.42
CA ILE A 43 -32.63 -10.35 -10.97
C ILE A 43 -32.11 -8.92 -11.00
N GLN A 44 -31.87 -8.36 -9.82
CA GLN A 44 -31.13 -7.12 -9.69
C GLN A 44 -29.67 -7.48 -9.44
N SER A 45 -28.82 -7.17 -10.38
CA SER A 45 -27.38 -7.29 -10.23
C SER A 45 -26.85 -5.99 -9.65
N ARG A 46 -26.25 -6.06 -8.47
CA ARG A 46 -25.50 -4.96 -7.86
C ARG A 46 -24.03 -5.34 -7.77
N THR A 47 -23.16 -4.40 -8.06
CA THR A 47 -21.72 -4.57 -7.81
C THR A 47 -21.39 -4.12 -6.40
N PHE A 48 -20.49 -4.85 -5.75
CA PHE A 48 -19.98 -4.55 -4.42
C PHE A 48 -18.48 -4.41 -4.48
N ASN A 49 -17.97 -3.41 -3.78
CA ASN A 49 -16.54 -3.15 -3.66
C ASN A 49 -16.00 -3.67 -2.33
N SER A 50 -14.70 -3.90 -2.28
CA SER A 50 -13.96 -3.94 -1.02
C SER A 50 -12.77 -3.00 -1.08
N ARG A 51 -12.35 -2.53 0.09
CA ARG A 51 -11.17 -1.73 0.33
C ARG A 51 -10.46 -2.28 1.54
N PHE A 52 -9.19 -1.98 1.71
CA PHE A 52 -8.55 -2.39 2.94
C PHE A 52 -7.78 -1.24 3.60
N LEU A 53 -7.66 -1.35 4.91
CA LEU A 53 -6.94 -0.42 5.76
C LEU A 53 -5.65 -1.08 6.24
N ILE A 54 -4.57 -0.33 6.29
CA ILE A 54 -3.28 -0.75 6.85
C ILE A 54 -2.72 0.37 7.70
N ASP A 55 -2.29 0.06 8.92
CA ASP A 55 -1.64 1.03 9.79
C ASP A 55 -0.29 0.52 10.28
N PHE A 56 0.64 1.45 10.32
CA PHE A 56 2.01 1.24 10.76
C PHE A 56 2.28 1.80 12.16
N GLY A 57 1.29 2.40 12.81
CA GLY A 57 1.28 2.80 14.20
C GLY A 57 2.60 3.39 14.70
N SER A 58 3.24 2.69 15.64
CA SER A 58 4.50 3.09 16.25
C SER A 58 5.69 3.08 15.29
N GLN A 59 5.60 2.37 14.17
CA GLN A 59 6.66 2.31 13.16
C GLN A 59 6.92 3.68 12.52
N ILE A 60 5.88 4.48 12.31
CA ILE A 60 6.04 5.87 11.83
C ILE A 60 6.81 6.72 12.85
N THR A 61 6.59 6.49 14.15
CA THR A 61 7.37 7.15 15.20
C THR A 61 8.83 6.70 15.16
N ALA A 62 9.10 5.42 14.90
CA ALA A 62 10.46 4.90 14.75
C ALA A 62 11.16 5.51 13.51
N ILE A 63 10.45 5.64 12.39
CA ILE A 63 10.96 6.33 11.19
C ILE A 63 11.30 7.79 11.54
N SER A 64 10.37 8.52 12.17
CA SER A 64 10.60 9.91 12.58
C SER A 64 11.81 10.05 13.50
N SER A 65 11.98 9.15 14.46
CA SER A 65 13.13 9.14 15.36
C SER A 65 14.45 8.89 14.61
N SER A 66 14.45 7.99 13.63
CA SER A 66 15.63 7.70 12.80
C SER A 66 16.00 8.88 11.89
N VAL A 67 15.02 9.66 11.43
CA VAL A 67 15.26 10.90 10.69
C VAL A 67 15.87 11.97 11.60
N VAL A 68 15.30 12.15 12.81
CA VAL A 68 15.78 13.12 13.78
C VAL A 68 17.21 12.79 14.27
N SER A 69 17.53 11.51 14.44
CA SER A 69 18.90 11.08 14.81
C SER A 69 19.92 11.15 13.66
N GLY A 70 19.44 11.39 12.43
CA GLY A 70 20.30 11.42 11.24
C GLY A 70 20.71 10.04 10.71
N GLU A 71 20.10 8.98 11.22
CA GLU A 71 20.32 7.61 10.71
C GLU A 71 19.68 7.36 9.34
N ILE A 72 18.60 8.09 9.06
CA ILE A 72 17.88 8.10 7.79
C ILE A 72 17.82 9.57 7.33
N PRO A 73 18.16 9.87 6.07
CA PRO A 73 17.91 11.20 5.50
C PRO A 73 16.44 11.61 5.59
N GLU A 74 16.19 12.91 5.51
CA GLU A 74 14.83 13.45 5.48
C GLU A 74 13.95 12.72 4.46
N ILE A 75 12.68 12.48 4.82
CA ILE A 75 11.73 11.86 3.91
C ILE A 75 11.11 12.95 3.04
N SER A 76 11.47 12.95 1.78
CA SER A 76 10.93 13.88 0.79
C SER A 76 11.13 13.35 -0.63
N THR A 77 10.58 14.03 -1.60
CA THR A 77 10.78 13.71 -3.02
C THR A 77 12.08 14.29 -3.61
N HIS A 78 12.91 14.91 -2.79
CA HIS A 78 14.21 15.42 -3.23
C HIS A 78 15.17 14.26 -3.55
N PRO A 79 16.02 14.35 -4.58
CA PRO A 79 16.90 13.25 -5.00
C PRO A 79 17.86 12.70 -3.93
N ASP A 80 18.28 13.55 -2.98
CA ASP A 80 19.22 13.20 -1.92
C ASP A 80 18.51 12.80 -0.61
N SER A 81 17.19 12.59 -0.66
CA SER A 81 16.35 12.26 0.49
C SER A 81 15.93 10.78 0.48
N SER A 82 15.23 10.38 1.53
CA SER A 82 14.67 9.03 1.63
C SER A 82 13.32 8.94 0.91
N SER A 83 13.15 7.88 0.14
CA SER A 83 11.87 7.52 -0.47
C SER A 83 11.21 6.39 0.32
N VAL A 84 9.88 6.38 0.39
CA VAL A 84 9.11 5.37 1.11
C VAL A 84 8.15 4.67 0.16
N TYR A 85 8.17 3.34 0.21
CA TYR A 85 7.32 2.50 -0.62
C TYR A 85 6.44 1.61 0.26
N LEU A 86 5.15 1.57 -0.06
CA LEU A 86 4.20 0.58 0.48
C LEU A 86 4.34 -0.70 -0.33
N ASN A 87 4.70 -1.80 0.33
CA ASN A 87 4.93 -3.09 -0.31
C ASN A 87 3.95 -4.14 0.23
N LEU A 88 3.12 -4.70 -0.67
CA LEU A 88 2.24 -5.83 -0.41
C LEU A 88 2.42 -6.88 -1.48
N ARG A 89 2.43 -8.14 -1.06
CA ARG A 89 2.51 -9.29 -1.96
C ARG A 89 1.14 -9.88 -2.21
N ALA A 90 0.82 -10.06 -3.47
CA ALA A 90 -0.39 -10.73 -3.88
C ALA A 90 -0.34 -12.22 -3.51
N ALA A 91 -1.41 -12.69 -2.91
CA ALA A 91 -1.62 -14.11 -2.60
C ALA A 91 -2.38 -14.80 -3.73
N ASP A 92 -3.32 -14.07 -4.37
CA ASP A 92 -4.15 -14.57 -5.45
C ASP A 92 -4.74 -13.40 -6.25
N ALA A 93 -5.06 -13.63 -7.52
CA ALA A 93 -5.74 -12.65 -8.36
C ALA A 93 -6.62 -13.37 -9.39
N ASN A 94 -7.91 -13.03 -9.42
CA ASN A 94 -8.88 -13.67 -10.28
C ASN A 94 -9.68 -12.65 -11.06
N ASP A 95 -9.86 -12.88 -12.36
CA ASP A 95 -10.68 -12.07 -13.27
C ASP A 95 -10.33 -10.58 -13.29
N ILE A 96 -9.04 -10.27 -13.06
CA ILE A 96 -8.55 -8.89 -13.07
C ILE A 96 -8.47 -8.34 -14.50
N LEU A 97 -8.64 -7.04 -14.62
CA LEU A 97 -8.44 -6.34 -15.89
C LEU A 97 -6.97 -6.38 -16.31
N GLN A 98 -6.74 -6.32 -17.63
CA GLN A 98 -5.39 -6.23 -18.19
C GLN A 98 -4.65 -4.97 -17.76
N THR A 99 -5.39 -3.86 -17.64
CA THR A 99 -4.89 -2.58 -17.16
C THR A 99 -5.80 -2.06 -16.07
N TYR A 100 -5.25 -1.66 -14.95
CA TYR A 100 -5.97 -1.07 -13.83
C TYR A 100 -5.02 -0.21 -12.99
N GLU A 101 -5.58 0.59 -12.12
CA GLU A 101 -4.84 1.43 -11.18
C GLU A 101 -5.35 1.21 -9.76
N LEU A 102 -4.44 1.13 -8.81
CA LEU A 102 -4.73 1.12 -7.38
C LEU A 102 -4.24 2.42 -6.75
N LYS A 103 -4.97 2.88 -5.76
CA LYS A 103 -4.67 4.12 -5.04
C LYS A 103 -4.58 3.89 -3.55
N ALA A 104 -3.68 4.64 -2.91
CA ALA A 104 -3.54 4.70 -1.46
C ALA A 104 -3.70 6.13 -0.99
N TYR A 105 -4.47 6.32 0.10
CA TYR A 105 -4.71 7.60 0.73
C TYR A 105 -4.48 7.50 2.25
N PRO A 106 -4.08 8.59 2.93
CA PRO A 106 -4.05 8.62 4.38
C PRO A 106 -5.48 8.68 4.95
N ILE A 107 -5.74 7.83 5.91
CA ILE A 107 -7.05 7.77 6.60
C ILE A 107 -7.21 9.00 7.49
N SER A 108 -8.36 9.67 7.41
CA SER A 108 -8.63 10.91 8.14
C SER A 108 -9.11 10.70 9.59
N GLN A 109 -9.62 9.52 9.91
CA GLN A 109 -10.17 9.19 11.22
C GLN A 109 -9.51 7.95 11.82
N SER A 110 -9.34 7.95 13.15
CA SER A 110 -8.86 6.75 13.85
C SER A 110 -9.85 5.61 13.74
N TRP A 111 -9.35 4.38 13.70
CA TRP A 111 -10.14 3.18 13.59
C TRP A 111 -9.59 2.06 14.48
N GLU A 112 -10.41 1.07 14.76
CA GLU A 112 -10.06 -0.09 15.58
C GLU A 112 -9.95 -1.34 14.70
N ASN A 113 -8.92 -2.15 14.92
CA ASN A 113 -8.69 -3.37 14.14
C ASN A 113 -9.83 -4.38 14.28
N GLY A 114 -10.23 -4.60 15.52
CA GLY A 114 -11.16 -5.68 15.83
C GLY A 114 -10.52 -7.06 15.85
N ASN A 115 -11.36 -8.08 15.95
CA ASN A 115 -10.94 -9.49 16.02
C ASN A 115 -11.83 -10.44 15.20
N GLY A 116 -12.50 -9.90 14.17
CA GLY A 116 -13.32 -10.68 13.27
C GLY A 116 -12.52 -11.28 12.12
N ASN A 117 -13.08 -12.35 11.55
CA ASN A 117 -12.60 -13.01 10.35
C ASN A 117 -13.72 -13.08 9.31
N TYR A 118 -13.38 -13.11 8.03
CA TYR A 118 -14.36 -13.18 6.94
C TYR A 118 -15.29 -14.38 7.03
N SER A 119 -14.79 -15.50 7.57
CA SER A 119 -15.56 -16.76 7.69
C SER A 119 -16.39 -16.88 8.96
N ASP A 120 -16.44 -15.86 9.82
CA ASP A 120 -17.16 -15.93 11.08
C ASP A 120 -18.68 -16.05 10.89
N ASP A 121 -19.27 -17.04 11.58
CA ASP A 121 -20.71 -17.22 11.68
C ASP A 121 -21.09 -17.54 13.14
N PRO A 122 -21.78 -16.64 13.88
CA PRO A 122 -22.24 -15.33 13.41
C PRO A 122 -21.11 -14.32 13.17
N ILE A 123 -21.36 -13.36 12.30
CA ILE A 123 -20.40 -12.29 11.96
C ILE A 123 -19.97 -11.53 13.21
N VAL A 124 -18.66 -11.28 13.30
CA VAL A 124 -18.09 -10.41 14.33
C VAL A 124 -18.19 -8.96 13.91
N LYS A 125 -18.60 -8.11 14.85
CA LYS A 125 -18.91 -6.68 14.60
C LYS A 125 -18.02 -5.73 15.36
N ASN A 126 -17.01 -6.23 16.07
CA ASN A 126 -16.11 -5.39 16.83
C ASN A 126 -14.91 -4.94 15.99
N GLY A 127 -14.80 -3.66 15.74
CA GLY A 127 -13.75 -3.05 14.93
C GLY A 127 -14.26 -2.41 13.66
N ALA A 128 -13.33 -1.98 12.83
CA ALA A 128 -13.64 -1.31 11.59
C ALA A 128 -14.36 -2.26 10.62
N SER A 129 -15.37 -1.73 9.98
CA SER A 129 -16.19 -2.37 8.95
C SER A 129 -16.54 -1.33 7.88
N TRP A 130 -17.31 -1.70 6.89
CA TRP A 130 -17.73 -0.74 5.87
C TRP A 130 -18.46 0.47 6.47
N PHE A 131 -19.37 0.26 7.43
CA PHE A 131 -20.13 1.36 8.04
C PHE A 131 -19.45 2.01 9.23
N PHE A 132 -18.70 1.25 10.03
CA PHE A 132 -18.21 1.70 11.33
C PHE A 132 -16.70 1.68 11.39
N ARG A 133 -16.12 2.58 12.17
CA ARG A 133 -14.68 2.66 12.43
C ARG A 133 -14.26 2.09 13.78
N SER A 134 -15.22 1.71 14.64
CA SER A 134 -14.97 1.23 16.00
C SER A 134 -15.79 0.01 16.37
N SER A 135 -15.37 -0.67 17.44
CA SER A 135 -15.92 -1.94 17.93
C SER A 135 -17.35 -1.85 18.45
N ASP A 136 -17.79 -0.67 18.85
CA ASP A 136 -19.12 -0.44 19.44
C ASP A 136 -20.24 -0.30 18.40
N GLN A 137 -19.88 -0.22 17.12
CA GLN A 137 -20.80 0.09 16.02
C GLN A 137 -21.61 1.38 16.23
N VAL A 138 -21.08 2.31 17.02
CA VAL A 138 -21.67 3.64 17.25
C VAL A 138 -20.95 4.67 16.38
N ASN A 139 -19.63 4.56 16.28
CA ASN A 139 -18.82 5.51 15.55
C ASN A 139 -18.75 5.13 14.06
N ALA A 140 -19.69 5.64 13.28
CA ALA A 140 -19.65 5.53 11.84
C ALA A 140 -18.46 6.32 11.24
N TRP A 141 -18.09 6.00 10.00
CA TRP A 141 -17.21 6.85 9.21
C TRP A 141 -17.91 8.19 8.95
N ASP A 142 -17.14 9.29 8.97
CA ASP A 142 -17.69 10.63 8.79
C ASP A 142 -18.26 10.81 7.37
N ILE A 143 -19.53 11.12 7.30
CA ILE A 143 -20.27 11.31 6.04
C ILE A 143 -19.69 12.47 5.21
N ALA A 144 -19.22 13.54 5.86
CA ALA A 144 -18.72 14.72 5.18
C ALA A 144 -17.46 14.41 4.33
N ASN A 145 -16.68 13.40 4.71
CA ASN A 145 -15.47 12.96 4.02
C ASN A 145 -15.60 11.58 3.41
N ALA A 146 -16.67 10.85 3.69
CA ALA A 146 -16.96 9.59 3.05
C ALA A 146 -17.40 9.84 1.61
N LYS A 147 -16.46 10.08 0.73
CA LYS A 147 -16.72 10.09 -0.73
C LYS A 147 -17.05 8.69 -1.26
N ALA A 148 -17.43 7.80 -0.37
CA ALA A 148 -17.80 6.44 -0.64
C ALA A 148 -19.01 6.29 -1.53
N ASN A 149 -19.83 7.30 -1.65
CA ASN A 149 -21.02 7.31 -2.48
C ASN A 149 -20.80 7.79 -3.89
N LEU A 150 -19.68 7.49 -4.45
CA LEU A 150 -19.50 7.68 -5.88
C LEU A 150 -20.28 6.66 -6.70
N LEU A 151 -20.69 5.62 -6.09
CA LEU A 151 -21.52 4.60 -6.71
C LEU A 151 -22.97 5.01 -6.77
N GLY A 152 -23.24 6.28 -6.99
CA GLY A 152 -24.53 6.69 -7.52
C GLY A 152 -25.73 5.80 -7.21
N ASP A 153 -25.78 5.18 -6.04
CA ASP A 153 -27.01 4.65 -5.52
C ASP A 153 -27.83 5.87 -5.09
N SER A 154 -28.05 6.69 -6.07
CA SER A 154 -29.11 7.66 -6.11
C SER A 154 -30.43 6.90 -6.22
N ASN A 155 -30.68 5.99 -5.29
CA ASN A 155 -32.04 5.65 -4.96
C ASN A 155 -32.51 6.79 -4.04
N PRO A 156 -33.24 7.79 -4.60
CA PRO A 156 -33.69 8.93 -3.80
C PRO A 156 -34.76 8.43 -2.82
N GLY A 157 -34.34 7.89 -1.70
CA GLY A 157 -35.23 7.37 -0.68
C GLY A 157 -34.64 6.39 0.31
N GLN A 158 -33.43 5.87 0.10
CA GLN A 158 -32.71 5.11 1.11
C GLN A 158 -31.52 5.91 1.58
N ALA A 159 -31.65 6.47 2.78
CA ALA A 159 -30.52 6.93 3.54
C ALA A 159 -29.73 5.70 4.03
N GLU A 160 -29.09 4.98 3.10
CA GLU A 160 -28.11 3.99 3.48
C GLU A 160 -26.94 4.73 4.11
N PRO A 161 -26.46 4.33 5.28
CA PRO A 161 -25.30 4.95 5.87
C PRO A 161 -24.12 4.80 4.92
N LEU A 162 -23.52 5.92 4.58
CA LEU A 162 -22.31 5.99 3.80
C LEU A 162 -21.22 5.24 4.53
N GLY A 163 -20.31 4.57 3.81
CA GLY A 163 -19.31 3.74 4.43
C GLY A 163 -18.05 3.63 3.57
N GLY A 164 -17.23 2.61 3.86
CA GLY A 164 -16.02 2.31 3.11
C GLY A 164 -14.80 3.14 3.49
N GLY A 165 -14.79 3.71 4.70
CA GLY A 165 -13.68 4.51 5.22
C GLY A 165 -13.77 5.99 4.87
N THR A 166 -12.90 6.79 5.48
CA THR A 166 -12.72 8.21 5.19
C THR A 166 -11.24 8.53 5.03
N TRP A 167 -10.90 9.38 4.08
CA TRP A 167 -9.50 9.68 3.78
C TRP A 167 -9.33 11.14 3.36
N MET A 168 -8.08 11.58 3.37
CA MET A 168 -7.71 12.90 2.91
C MET A 168 -7.45 12.88 1.40
N THR A 169 -7.81 13.96 0.72
CA THR A 169 -7.58 14.15 -0.70
C THR A 169 -6.88 15.47 -0.97
N GLY A 170 -6.18 15.56 -2.08
CA GLY A 170 -5.45 16.76 -2.50
C GLY A 170 -3.99 16.47 -2.80
N SER A 171 -3.23 17.50 -3.12
CA SER A 171 -1.82 17.34 -3.46
C SER A 171 -1.01 16.74 -2.31
N GLY A 172 -0.29 15.66 -2.59
CA GLY A 172 0.54 14.94 -1.62
C GLY A 172 -0.24 14.06 -0.63
N TYR A 173 -1.54 13.81 -0.87
CA TYR A 173 -2.38 12.87 -0.12
C TYR A 173 -2.80 11.66 -0.93
N GLU A 174 -2.27 11.50 -2.12
CA GLU A 174 -2.59 10.41 -3.01
C GLU A 174 -1.30 9.72 -3.48
N ALA A 175 -1.28 8.42 -3.39
CA ALA A 175 -0.29 7.59 -4.05
C ALA A 175 -1.03 6.64 -4.99
N SER A 176 -0.41 6.29 -6.12
CA SER A 176 -1.01 5.40 -7.09
C SER A 176 0.03 4.47 -7.73
N GLN A 177 -0.46 3.34 -8.22
CA GLN A 177 0.31 2.39 -9.03
C GLN A 177 -0.58 1.86 -10.14
N SER A 178 -0.11 2.02 -11.38
CA SER A 178 -0.76 1.47 -12.56
C SER A 178 -0.17 0.10 -12.89
N PHE A 179 -1.00 -0.82 -13.36
CA PHE A 179 -0.64 -2.19 -13.71
C PHE A 179 -0.97 -2.47 -15.17
N GLN A 180 -0.06 -3.14 -15.88
CA GLN A 180 -0.21 -3.54 -17.28
C GLN A 180 0.34 -4.96 -17.47
N ASN A 181 -0.52 -5.99 -17.32
CA ASN A 181 -0.14 -7.41 -17.48
C ASN A 181 1.01 -7.91 -16.56
N GLU A 182 1.30 -7.21 -15.51
CA GLU A 182 2.36 -7.56 -14.56
C GLU A 182 1.78 -8.19 -13.29
N SER A 183 2.68 -8.64 -12.40
CA SER A 183 2.27 -9.12 -11.08
C SER A 183 1.43 -8.05 -10.36
N PRO A 184 0.33 -8.44 -9.71
CA PRO A 184 -0.51 -7.52 -8.94
C PRO A 184 0.12 -7.07 -7.61
N ASP A 185 1.40 -7.37 -7.37
CA ASP A 185 2.12 -6.91 -6.19
C ASP A 185 2.14 -5.39 -6.11
N ILE A 186 1.82 -4.85 -4.94
CA ILE A 186 1.92 -3.40 -4.71
C ILE A 186 3.35 -3.05 -4.31
N TYR A 187 3.93 -2.10 -5.02
CA TYR A 187 5.16 -1.40 -4.67
C TYR A 187 4.98 0.08 -4.99
N MET A 188 4.20 0.74 -4.16
CA MET A 188 3.68 2.08 -4.40
C MET A 188 4.50 3.13 -3.65
N ASN A 189 4.92 4.19 -4.34
CA ASN A 189 5.62 5.29 -3.71
C ASN A 189 4.64 6.12 -2.86
N VAL A 190 4.83 6.10 -1.54
CA VAL A 190 4.00 6.80 -0.55
C VAL A 190 4.80 7.88 0.21
N THR A 191 5.91 8.32 -0.35
CA THR A 191 6.85 9.25 0.27
C THR A 191 6.15 10.53 0.77
N ASP A 192 5.31 11.15 -0.05
CA ASP A 192 4.62 12.39 0.31
C ASP A 192 3.69 12.22 1.50
N ILE A 193 2.98 11.10 1.57
CA ILE A 193 2.06 10.80 2.68
C ILE A 193 2.85 10.56 3.96
N VAL A 194 3.90 9.72 3.90
CA VAL A 194 4.72 9.39 5.08
C VAL A 194 5.50 10.63 5.55
N SER A 195 5.98 11.48 4.64
CA SER A 195 6.60 12.77 5.01
C SER A 195 5.67 13.60 5.89
N LYS A 196 4.39 13.73 5.52
CA LYS A 196 3.39 14.48 6.30
C LYS A 196 3.12 13.88 7.69
N TRP A 197 3.23 12.55 7.84
CA TRP A 197 3.14 11.91 9.15
C TRP A 197 4.38 12.17 9.99
N VAL A 198 5.57 12.12 9.40
CA VAL A 198 6.85 12.37 10.08
C VAL A 198 6.96 13.81 10.53
N THR A 199 6.54 14.77 9.69
CA THR A 199 6.48 16.22 10.02
C THR A 199 5.32 16.57 10.95
N LYS A 200 4.37 15.62 11.18
CA LYS A 200 3.16 15.82 11.99
C LYS A 200 2.17 16.84 11.40
N ASP A 201 2.22 17.05 10.09
CA ASP A 201 1.24 17.88 9.39
C ASP A 201 -0.15 17.25 9.43
N ILE A 202 -0.21 15.92 9.47
CA ILE A 202 -1.42 15.13 9.64
C ILE A 202 -1.20 14.00 10.65
N THR A 203 -2.28 13.57 11.28
CA THR A 203 -2.27 12.41 12.17
C THR A 203 -2.11 11.13 11.36
N ASN A 204 -1.22 10.24 11.81
CA ASN A 204 -1.12 8.89 11.25
C ASN A 204 -2.28 8.03 11.74
N ASN A 205 -3.18 7.68 10.85
CA ASN A 205 -4.25 6.68 11.04
C ASN A 205 -4.08 5.53 10.03
N GLY A 206 -2.95 5.47 9.32
CA GLY A 206 -2.68 4.46 8.30
C GLY A 206 -3.18 4.83 6.90
N PHE A 207 -3.10 3.85 6.01
CA PHE A 207 -3.54 3.95 4.62
C PHE A 207 -4.86 3.25 4.39
N ILE A 208 -5.70 3.82 3.55
CA ILE A 208 -6.73 3.09 2.84
C ILE A 208 -6.24 2.81 1.42
N VAL A 209 -6.36 1.57 0.98
CA VAL A 209 -6.03 1.16 -0.38
C VAL A 209 -7.31 0.73 -1.08
N MET A 210 -7.50 1.22 -2.30
CA MET A 210 -8.71 1.04 -3.06
C MET A 210 -8.46 1.09 -4.57
N ARG A 211 -9.44 0.70 -5.36
CA ARG A 211 -9.47 0.98 -6.79
C ARG A 211 -9.72 2.46 -7.04
N THR A 212 -9.55 2.92 -8.28
CA THR A 212 -9.92 4.29 -8.62
C THR A 212 -11.42 4.53 -8.43
N TYR A 213 -11.81 5.78 -8.25
CA TYR A 213 -13.22 6.15 -8.17
C TYR A 213 -14.01 5.77 -9.41
N GLU A 214 -13.39 5.90 -10.58
CA GLU A 214 -14.01 5.57 -11.85
C GLU A 214 -14.27 4.06 -11.93
N ASP A 215 -13.32 3.27 -11.47
CA ASP A 215 -13.45 1.82 -11.42
C ASP A 215 -14.52 1.39 -10.42
N GLU A 216 -14.49 1.92 -9.20
CA GLU A 216 -15.52 1.61 -8.19
C GLU A 216 -16.91 2.07 -8.59
N GLY A 217 -17.01 3.22 -9.27
CA GLY A 217 -18.26 3.80 -9.79
C GLY A 217 -18.80 3.13 -11.06
N SER A 218 -17.97 2.37 -11.77
CA SER A 218 -18.41 1.71 -12.99
C SER A 218 -19.36 0.54 -12.69
N GLY A 219 -20.25 0.21 -13.60
CA GLY A 219 -21.07 -1.02 -13.53
C GLY A 219 -20.30 -2.30 -13.86
N ASN A 220 -19.00 -2.21 -14.16
CA ASN A 220 -18.21 -3.34 -14.63
C ASN A 220 -17.65 -4.15 -13.44
N ILE A 221 -17.63 -5.46 -13.56
CA ILE A 221 -16.92 -6.36 -12.66
C ILE A 221 -15.42 -6.21 -12.96
N GLN A 222 -14.59 -6.19 -11.90
CA GLN A 222 -13.14 -6.06 -12.02
C GLN A 222 -12.38 -7.15 -11.26
N GLY A 223 -13.05 -8.22 -10.92
CA GLY A 223 -12.48 -9.38 -10.25
C GLY A 223 -12.02 -9.10 -8.81
N SER A 224 -11.10 -9.94 -8.35
CA SER A 224 -10.56 -9.93 -7.00
C SER A 224 -9.06 -9.98 -7.03
N ILE A 225 -8.41 -9.18 -6.18
CA ILE A 225 -6.98 -9.25 -5.86
C ILE A 225 -6.86 -9.45 -4.36
N LYS A 226 -6.14 -10.49 -3.97
CA LYS A 226 -5.89 -10.87 -2.59
C LYS A 226 -4.43 -10.66 -2.24
N PHE A 227 -4.18 -9.97 -1.14
CA PHE A 227 -2.84 -9.73 -0.62
C PHE A 227 -2.67 -10.43 0.71
N PHE A 228 -1.44 -10.82 1.03
CA PHE A 228 -1.14 -11.32 2.37
C PHE A 228 -1.33 -10.20 3.40
N GLY A 229 -2.15 -10.44 4.40
CA GLY A 229 -2.34 -9.59 5.55
C GLY A 229 -1.31 -9.82 6.64
N ARG A 230 -1.37 -9.01 7.69
CA ARG A 230 -0.47 -9.11 8.85
C ARG A 230 -0.57 -10.49 9.53
N GLU A 231 -1.76 -11.05 9.64
CA GLU A 231 -2.02 -12.33 10.33
C GLU A 231 -1.74 -13.58 9.46
N SER A 232 -1.16 -13.39 8.27
CA SER A 232 -0.88 -14.49 7.33
C SER A 232 0.19 -15.47 7.78
N HIS A 233 0.95 -15.18 8.84
CA HIS A 233 2.08 -15.97 9.34
C HIS A 233 3.13 -16.29 8.25
N THR A 234 3.29 -15.40 7.28
CA THR A 234 4.25 -15.51 6.19
C THR A 234 5.31 -14.40 6.30
N ILE A 235 6.34 -14.46 5.45
CA ILE A 235 7.31 -13.37 5.30
C ILE A 235 6.75 -12.19 4.48
N PHE A 236 5.53 -12.32 3.96
CA PHE A 236 4.91 -11.35 3.04
C PHE A 236 3.97 -10.36 3.74
N VAL A 237 4.15 -10.15 5.03
CA VAL A 237 3.41 -9.14 5.79
C VAL A 237 3.53 -7.77 5.12
N PRO A 238 2.43 -6.98 5.07
CA PRO A 238 2.46 -5.62 4.56
C PRO A 238 3.55 -4.79 5.24
N ARG A 239 4.30 -4.04 4.47
CA ARG A 239 5.45 -3.29 4.99
C ARG A 239 5.68 -1.97 4.28
N LEU A 240 6.31 -1.04 4.98
CA LEU A 240 6.96 0.12 4.39
C LEU A 240 8.44 -0.18 4.19
N GLU A 241 8.94 0.14 3.02
CA GLU A 241 10.36 0.11 2.68
C GLU A 241 10.86 1.54 2.54
N VAL A 242 11.74 1.94 3.45
CA VAL A 242 12.41 3.24 3.39
C VAL A 242 13.73 3.05 2.65
N ALA A 243 13.81 3.59 1.45
CA ALA A 243 14.99 3.53 0.58
C ALA A 243 15.76 4.85 0.67
N PHE A 244 17.04 4.79 0.94
CA PHE A 244 17.92 5.95 1.00
C PHE A 244 19.35 5.60 0.59
N ASP A 245 20.09 6.60 0.16
CA ASP A 245 21.53 6.48 -0.02
C ASP A 245 22.19 6.58 1.35
N ASP A 246 23.02 5.62 1.69
CA ASP A 246 23.82 5.59 2.92
C ASP A 246 25.17 6.30 2.77
N ALA A 247 25.45 6.80 1.58
CA ALA A 247 26.56 7.73 1.41
C ALA A 247 26.25 8.99 2.25
N PRO A 248 27.18 9.43 3.11
CA PRO A 248 26.94 10.62 3.92
C PRO A 248 26.58 11.79 2.98
N GLY A 249 25.37 12.33 3.19
CA GLY A 249 24.87 13.47 2.45
C GLY A 249 25.89 14.57 2.45
N THR A 250 26.10 15.48 1.68
CA THR A 250 27.21 16.41 1.48
C THR A 250 28.55 15.66 1.56
N PRO A 251 29.06 15.16 0.45
CA PRO A 251 30.37 14.53 0.45
C PRO A 251 31.35 15.49 1.14
N PRO A 252 32.14 15.02 2.11
CA PRO A 252 33.24 15.84 2.63
C PRO A 252 34.00 16.39 1.44
N ALA A 253 34.59 17.57 1.59
CA ALA A 253 35.34 18.23 0.50
C ALA A 253 36.34 17.28 -0.21
N ALA A 254 36.76 16.22 0.45
CA ALA A 254 37.55 15.13 -0.13
C ALA A 254 36.81 14.29 -1.19
N TYR A 255 35.45 14.21 -1.15
CA TYR A 255 34.66 13.51 -2.17
C TYR A 255 34.32 14.39 -3.37
N SER A 256 34.31 15.73 -3.20
CA SER A 256 34.21 16.62 -4.36
C SER A 256 35.44 16.51 -5.25
N ALA A 257 36.59 16.15 -4.67
CA ALA A 257 37.80 15.82 -5.46
C ALA A 257 37.68 14.47 -6.20
N LEU A 258 36.86 13.53 -5.70
CA LEU A 258 36.55 12.26 -6.40
C LEU A 258 35.53 12.46 -7.53
N LYS A 259 34.72 13.51 -7.49
CA LYS A 259 33.86 13.89 -8.62
C LYS A 259 34.65 14.39 -9.84
N GLU A 260 35.92 14.77 -9.62
CA GLU A 260 36.85 15.13 -10.69
C GLU A 260 37.68 13.95 -11.21
N ILE A 261 37.56 12.77 -10.60
CA ILE A 261 38.01 11.53 -11.25
C ILE A 261 37.02 11.31 -12.37
N ASN A 262 37.40 11.81 -13.51
CA ASN A 262 36.68 11.67 -14.76
C ASN A 262 36.38 10.18 -14.94
N SER A 263 35.14 9.76 -14.70
CA SER A 263 34.72 8.36 -14.83
C SER A 263 34.97 7.84 -16.26
N ASP A 264 35.14 8.77 -17.19
CA ASP A 264 35.41 8.51 -18.59
C ASP A 264 36.87 8.07 -18.86
N THR A 265 37.77 8.16 -17.86
CA THR A 265 39.16 7.78 -18.00
C THR A 265 39.49 6.34 -17.60
N TYR A 266 38.52 5.63 -16.99
CA TYR A 266 38.76 4.24 -16.54
C TYR A 266 37.68 3.30 -17.05
N VAL A 267 38.07 2.21 -17.63
CA VAL A 267 37.17 1.15 -18.09
C VAL A 267 37.34 -0.07 -17.21
N PRO A 268 36.30 -0.45 -16.45
CA PRO A 268 36.30 -1.72 -15.72
C PRO A 268 36.13 -2.88 -16.69
N TYR A 269 36.83 -3.97 -16.46
CA TYR A 269 36.69 -5.20 -17.25
C TYR A 269 36.86 -6.43 -16.36
N ILE A 270 36.25 -7.54 -16.79
CA ILE A 270 36.37 -8.81 -16.07
C ILE A 270 37.42 -9.68 -16.78
N LYS A 271 38.43 -10.10 -16.04
CA LYS A 271 39.61 -10.80 -16.61
C LYS A 271 39.39 -12.28 -16.92
N ASN A 272 38.46 -12.94 -16.25
CA ASN A 272 38.38 -14.40 -16.26
C ASN A 272 36.94 -14.91 -16.36
N ILE A 273 36.19 -14.32 -17.27
CA ILE A 273 34.90 -14.88 -17.70
C ILE A 273 35.13 -16.13 -18.53
N LYS A 274 34.43 -17.20 -18.18
CA LYS A 274 34.27 -18.38 -19.04
C LYS A 274 32.94 -18.31 -19.76
N SER A 275 32.83 -18.95 -20.91
CA SER A 275 31.56 -19.05 -21.64
C SER A 275 30.51 -19.89 -20.90
N GLU A 276 30.94 -20.82 -20.06
CA GLU A 276 30.06 -21.72 -19.32
C GLU A 276 30.65 -22.03 -17.95
N TYR A 277 29.76 -22.21 -16.95
CA TYR A 277 30.09 -22.61 -15.59
C TYR A 277 29.24 -23.81 -15.20
N ARG A 278 29.80 -24.76 -14.46
CA ARG A 278 29.04 -25.88 -13.91
C ARG A 278 28.31 -25.46 -12.64
N THR A 279 27.16 -26.04 -12.37
CA THR A 279 26.33 -25.75 -11.20
C THR A 279 27.02 -25.98 -9.86
N SER A 280 28.05 -26.85 -9.83
CA SER A 280 28.88 -27.14 -8.64
C SER A 280 30.18 -26.33 -8.59
N GLU A 281 30.43 -25.45 -9.56
CA GLU A 281 31.67 -24.67 -9.64
C GLU A 281 31.56 -23.38 -8.83
N ILE A 282 32.55 -23.07 -8.00
CA ILE A 282 32.68 -21.75 -7.39
C ILE A 282 33.34 -20.81 -8.38
N ALA A 283 32.54 -19.93 -8.99
CA ALA A 283 33.03 -18.93 -9.92
C ALA A 283 33.72 -17.77 -9.19
N LYS A 284 34.97 -17.50 -9.50
CA LYS A 284 35.72 -16.34 -9.00
C LYS A 284 35.94 -15.37 -10.15
N PHE A 285 35.33 -14.18 -10.03
CA PHE A 285 35.54 -13.12 -11.01
C PHE A 285 36.64 -12.17 -10.54
N ARG A 286 37.50 -11.76 -11.44
CA ARG A 286 38.51 -10.72 -11.18
C ARG A 286 38.16 -9.50 -12.01
N ILE A 287 37.86 -8.42 -11.31
CA ILE A 287 37.62 -7.11 -11.93
C ILE A 287 38.97 -6.40 -12.06
N GLY A 288 39.30 -5.98 -13.25
CA GLY A 288 40.40 -5.08 -13.52
C GLY A 288 39.87 -3.71 -13.95
N VAL A 289 40.62 -2.67 -13.66
CA VAL A 289 40.36 -1.31 -14.14
C VAL A 289 41.57 -0.87 -14.95
N ARG A 290 41.38 -0.31 -16.11
CA ARG A 290 42.41 0.28 -16.91
C ARG A 290 42.05 1.70 -17.33
N PRO A 291 43.03 2.56 -17.61
CA PRO A 291 42.77 3.82 -18.31
C PRO A 291 42.10 3.54 -19.66
N GLU A 292 41.25 4.43 -20.12
CA GLU A 292 40.59 4.31 -21.41
C GLU A 292 41.58 4.50 -22.56
N PHE A 293 42.64 5.25 -22.32
CA PHE A 293 43.71 5.55 -23.26
C PHE A 293 45.10 5.26 -22.70
#